data_b7abd423fa9cc4756c379c0a896617c2
#
_entry.id   b7abd423fa9cc4756c379c0a896617c2
#
_cell.length_a   1.000
_cell.length_b   1.000
_cell.length_c   1.000
_cell.angle_alpha   90.00
_cell.angle_beta   90.00
_cell.angle_gamma   90.00
#
_symmetry.space_group_name_H-M   'P 1'
#
loop_
_entity.id
_entity.type
_entity.pdbx_description
1 polymer ?
#
loop_
_entity_poly.entity_id
_entity_poly.type
_entity_poly.pdbx_seq_one_letter_code
_entity_poly.pdbx_strand_id
1 'polypeptide(L)'
;IEHYLKWKTLAGSTAHFFVDDFHEMDITVRLGDEIDDTQGELPTDNKLDFPDEQLEPGEGKFPEARMCKHYPPRELSVKTEEGVETTIQVVGMVGGKDARNELPTYGKHSAQFGVWLAKDHIKVERLNEAISHDNEFLHFFFIANCPDIELSANREKVRNKSSPVYQAIEEELSHYLSKVASDPWFKGYLEQRRRAKLSRRAESQRSSVEEREERIGERERFSPSNEFEVVLGLERSNREGADPEIVVEDYDPESEVDALVRQGNAIYASSIHHRLTDHFEADKPLESVDKIVCWSYGDRDHLSELERHGYHGGEISFDLDTGRLTYENGHRKNIHLVRVRDRF
;
A
#
# COMPACT_ATOMS: atom_id res chain seq x y z
N ILE A 1 25.11 -5.68 -23.95
CA ILE A 1 25.77 -6.98 -23.86
C ILE A 1 25.99 -7.35 -22.38
N GLU A 2 26.63 -6.50 -21.58
CA GLU A 2 26.86 -6.74 -20.14
C GLU A 2 25.60 -7.16 -19.39
N HIS A 3 24.48 -6.46 -19.58
CA HIS A 3 23.20 -6.83 -19.01
C HIS A 3 22.76 -8.24 -19.40
N TYR A 4 22.88 -8.58 -20.67
CA TYR A 4 22.50 -9.91 -21.16
C TYR A 4 23.36 -10.99 -20.53
N LEU A 5 24.66 -10.78 -20.46
CA LEU A 5 25.59 -11.74 -19.87
C LEU A 5 25.39 -11.89 -18.35
N LYS A 6 25.15 -10.80 -17.61
CA LYS A 6 24.92 -10.85 -16.16
C LYS A 6 23.56 -11.42 -15.75
N TRP A 7 22.53 -11.20 -16.57
CA TRP A 7 21.14 -11.45 -16.15
C TRP A 7 20.40 -12.51 -16.95
N LYS A 8 20.87 -12.80 -18.17
CA LYS A 8 20.20 -13.67 -19.11
C LYS A 8 21.01 -14.91 -19.49
N THR A 9 22.25 -15.00 -19.03
CA THR A 9 23.13 -16.15 -19.35
C THR A 9 23.56 -16.88 -18.06
N LEU A 10 24.36 -17.91 -18.23
CA LEU A 10 24.93 -18.69 -17.12
C LEU A 10 25.77 -17.84 -16.15
N ALA A 11 26.45 -16.80 -16.63
CA ALA A 11 27.27 -15.94 -15.77
C ALA A 11 26.42 -15.17 -14.71
N GLY A 12 25.21 -14.75 -15.06
CA GLY A 12 24.26 -14.13 -14.14
C GLY A 12 23.16 -15.07 -13.68
N SER A 13 23.33 -16.37 -13.87
CA SER A 13 22.30 -17.36 -13.66
C SER A 13 22.30 -17.90 -12.24
N THR A 14 21.27 -18.65 -11.94
CA THR A 14 21.12 -19.40 -10.70
C THR A 14 21.70 -20.81 -10.78
N ALA A 15 22.46 -21.14 -11.83
CA ALA A 15 22.99 -22.49 -12.04
C ALA A 15 23.84 -22.97 -10.84
N HIS A 16 24.61 -22.08 -10.23
CA HIS A 16 25.43 -22.40 -9.05
C HIS A 16 24.62 -22.85 -7.82
N PHE A 17 23.32 -22.54 -7.75
CA PHE A 17 22.47 -23.07 -6.69
C PHE A 17 22.08 -24.53 -6.90
N PHE A 18 22.17 -25.05 -8.13
CA PHE A 18 21.65 -26.35 -8.49
C PHE A 18 22.73 -27.31 -9.02
N VAL A 19 23.95 -26.81 -9.29
CA VAL A 19 25.05 -27.58 -9.85
C VAL A 19 26.23 -27.51 -8.91
N ASP A 20 26.60 -28.66 -8.29
CA ASP A 20 27.65 -28.74 -7.27
C ASP A 20 29.03 -28.32 -7.79
N ASP A 21 29.36 -28.64 -9.05
CA ASP A 21 30.65 -28.32 -9.70
C ASP A 21 30.52 -27.13 -10.66
N PHE A 22 29.72 -26.13 -10.33
CA PHE A 22 29.57 -24.94 -11.16
C PHE A 22 30.87 -24.13 -11.18
N HIS A 23 31.55 -24.13 -12.31
CA HIS A 23 32.75 -23.33 -12.54
C HIS A 23 32.37 -21.98 -13.18
N GLU A 24 32.83 -20.90 -12.56
CA GLU A 24 32.73 -19.57 -13.14
C GLU A 24 33.56 -19.50 -14.42
N MET A 25 32.98 -18.86 -15.45
CA MET A 25 33.68 -18.66 -16.72
C MET A 25 34.22 -17.25 -16.81
N ASP A 26 35.48 -17.12 -17.18
CA ASP A 26 36.06 -15.84 -17.57
C ASP A 26 35.48 -15.41 -18.93
N ILE A 27 34.72 -14.32 -18.91
CA ILE A 27 34.10 -13.77 -20.11
C ILE A 27 34.73 -12.43 -20.44
N THR A 28 35.49 -12.40 -21.55
CA THR A 28 36.02 -11.15 -22.10
C THR A 28 35.19 -10.74 -23.31
N VAL A 29 34.59 -9.56 -23.30
CA VAL A 29 33.84 -8.99 -24.41
C VAL A 29 34.73 -7.98 -25.13
N ARG A 30 35.09 -8.26 -26.40
CA ARG A 30 35.77 -7.32 -27.27
C ARG A 30 34.78 -6.71 -28.25
N LEU A 31 34.68 -5.39 -28.27
CA LEU A 31 33.80 -4.63 -29.16
C LEU A 31 34.63 -3.91 -30.20
N GLY A 32 34.95 -4.61 -31.29
CA GLY A 32 35.61 -4.04 -32.49
C GLY A 32 37.09 -3.68 -32.30
N ASP A 33 37.77 -3.48 -33.41
CA ASP A 33 39.20 -3.16 -33.43
C ASP A 33 39.52 -1.63 -33.34
N GLU A 34 38.50 -0.76 -33.33
CA GLU A 34 38.67 0.70 -33.45
C GLU A 34 38.10 1.51 -32.27
N ILE A 35 37.65 0.90 -31.18
CA ILE A 35 37.13 1.64 -30.03
C ILE A 35 38.13 1.57 -28.89
N ASP A 36 38.60 2.75 -28.53
CA ASP A 36 39.42 3.11 -27.36
C ASP A 36 39.64 2.01 -26.31
N ASP A 37 40.82 1.97 -25.73
CA ASP A 37 41.35 1.07 -24.71
C ASP A 37 40.49 0.82 -23.44
N THR A 38 39.23 1.11 -23.47
CA THR A 38 38.24 0.68 -22.47
C THR A 38 37.72 -0.71 -22.81
N GLN A 39 38.62 -1.67 -22.90
CA GLN A 39 38.28 -3.08 -22.92
C GLN A 39 37.76 -3.43 -21.50
N GLY A 40 36.45 -3.42 -21.32
CA GLY A 40 35.85 -3.92 -20.10
C GLY A 40 35.94 -5.43 -20.05
N GLU A 41 36.85 -5.98 -19.26
CA GLU A 41 36.71 -7.35 -18.79
C GLU A 41 35.43 -7.39 -17.96
N LEU A 42 34.49 -8.26 -18.31
CA LEU A 42 33.34 -8.53 -17.44
C LEU A 42 33.86 -9.35 -16.27
N PRO A 43 33.67 -8.84 -15.03
CA PRO A 43 34.05 -9.59 -13.83
C PRO A 43 33.34 -10.96 -13.85
N THR A 44 34.06 -12.00 -13.49
CA THR A 44 33.58 -13.39 -13.48
C THR A 44 32.69 -13.72 -12.31
N ASP A 45 32.68 -12.88 -11.29
CA ASP A 45 31.91 -13.02 -10.04
C ASP A 45 30.49 -12.44 -10.12
N ASN A 46 29.85 -12.56 -11.29
CA ASN A 46 28.48 -12.07 -11.52
C ASN A 46 27.40 -13.08 -11.10
N LYS A 47 27.63 -13.83 -10.04
CA LYS A 47 26.60 -14.67 -9.46
C LYS A 47 25.43 -13.84 -8.93
N LEU A 48 24.24 -14.42 -8.98
CA LEU A 48 23.14 -13.93 -8.19
C LEU A 48 23.28 -14.47 -6.76
N ASP A 49 23.97 -13.74 -5.92
CA ASP A 49 24.02 -14.06 -4.51
C ASP A 49 22.87 -13.37 -3.77
N PHE A 50 22.25 -14.08 -2.84
CA PHE A 50 21.28 -13.46 -1.93
C PHE A 50 22.02 -12.66 -0.86
N PRO A 51 21.45 -11.54 -0.37
CA PRO A 51 21.97 -10.86 0.80
C PRO A 51 21.97 -11.81 2.01
N ASP A 52 22.79 -11.53 2.99
CA ASP A 52 22.83 -12.33 4.21
C ASP A 52 21.43 -12.47 4.85
N GLU A 53 21.13 -13.68 5.34
CA GLU A 53 19.86 -13.95 5.99
C GLU A 53 19.74 -13.14 7.29
N GLN A 54 18.66 -12.38 7.41
CA GLN A 54 18.36 -11.59 8.61
C GLN A 54 16.93 -11.87 9.07
N LEU A 55 16.77 -12.75 10.04
CA LEU A 55 15.45 -13.18 10.53
C LEU A 55 14.81 -12.20 11.50
N GLU A 56 15.61 -11.40 12.19
CA GLU A 56 15.16 -10.42 13.17
C GLU A 56 15.22 -8.99 12.60
N PRO A 57 14.38 -8.08 13.12
CA PRO A 57 14.43 -6.69 12.73
C PRO A 57 15.82 -6.07 12.97
N GLY A 58 16.25 -5.24 12.02
CA GLY A 58 17.47 -4.47 12.16
C GLY A 58 17.29 -3.23 13.03
N GLU A 59 18.34 -2.42 13.09
CA GLU A 59 18.29 -1.10 13.72
C GLU A 59 17.83 -0.03 12.74
N GLY A 60 17.29 1.08 13.25
CA GLY A 60 16.98 2.29 12.48
C GLY A 60 15.48 2.50 12.19
N LYS A 61 15.22 3.41 11.26
CA LYS A 61 13.86 3.89 10.94
C LYS A 61 12.96 2.83 10.29
N PHE A 62 13.55 1.84 9.63
CA PHE A 62 12.86 0.79 8.89
C PHE A 62 13.44 -0.58 9.25
N PRO A 63 13.27 -1.02 10.51
CA PRO A 63 13.91 -2.24 11.01
C PRO A 63 13.52 -3.49 10.22
N GLU A 64 12.31 -3.50 9.67
CA GLU A 64 11.77 -4.59 8.84
C GLU A 64 12.32 -4.62 7.41
N ALA A 65 12.94 -3.53 6.94
CA ALA A 65 13.34 -3.40 5.54
C ALA A 65 14.51 -4.30 5.16
N ARG A 66 15.36 -4.67 6.14
CA ARG A 66 16.50 -5.58 5.97
C ARG A 66 16.18 -7.03 6.27
N MET A 67 15.03 -7.32 6.88
CA MET A 67 14.65 -8.70 7.16
C MET A 67 14.62 -9.53 5.88
N CYS A 68 15.23 -10.69 5.95
CA CYS A 68 15.33 -11.62 4.82
C CYS A 68 15.41 -13.07 5.33
N LYS A 69 14.67 -13.95 4.67
CA LYS A 69 14.75 -15.39 4.87
C LYS A 69 14.99 -16.09 3.55
N HIS A 70 15.95 -17.00 3.54
CA HIS A 70 16.26 -17.81 2.37
C HIS A 70 15.41 -19.08 2.31
N TYR A 71 15.13 -19.50 1.10
CA TYR A 71 14.54 -20.79 0.79
C TYR A 71 15.51 -21.53 -0.12
N PRO A 72 16.18 -22.54 0.42
CA PRO A 72 17.26 -23.23 -0.29
C PRO A 72 16.74 -23.92 -1.55
N PRO A 73 17.64 -24.24 -2.48
CA PRO A 73 17.30 -24.96 -3.70
C PRO A 73 16.49 -26.21 -3.44
N ARG A 74 15.42 -26.38 -4.20
CA ARG A 74 14.53 -27.53 -4.07
C ARG A 74 14.08 -28.01 -5.44
N GLU A 75 13.99 -29.32 -5.60
CA GLU A 75 13.36 -29.94 -6.73
C GLU A 75 11.91 -30.29 -6.41
N LEU A 76 11.02 -29.91 -7.31
CA LEU A 76 9.59 -30.24 -7.29
C LEU A 76 9.30 -31.18 -8.46
N SER A 77 8.76 -32.34 -8.19
CA SER A 77 8.31 -33.25 -9.22
C SER A 77 6.90 -32.88 -9.65
N VAL A 78 6.71 -32.67 -10.93
CA VAL A 78 5.44 -32.28 -11.55
C VAL A 78 4.96 -33.42 -12.43
N LYS A 79 3.69 -33.76 -12.31
CA LYS A 79 3.06 -34.80 -13.14
C LYS A 79 1.79 -34.26 -13.75
N THR A 80 1.70 -34.32 -15.08
CA THR A 80 0.48 -33.96 -15.80
C THR A 80 -0.59 -35.05 -15.68
N GLU A 81 -1.83 -34.70 -15.96
CA GLU A 81 -2.93 -35.65 -16.04
C GLU A 81 -2.67 -36.76 -17.07
N GLU A 82 -1.94 -36.46 -18.13
CA GLU A 82 -1.54 -37.39 -19.19
C GLU A 82 -0.38 -38.29 -18.79
N GLY A 83 0.18 -38.12 -17.58
CA GLY A 83 1.26 -38.93 -17.04
C GLY A 83 2.65 -38.49 -17.47
N VAL A 84 2.80 -37.31 -18.06
CA VAL A 84 4.12 -36.72 -18.34
C VAL A 84 4.72 -36.23 -17.03
N GLU A 85 5.94 -36.61 -16.74
CA GLU A 85 6.69 -36.17 -15.57
C GLU A 85 7.73 -35.14 -15.95
N THR A 86 7.80 -34.05 -15.20
CA THR A 86 8.82 -33.00 -15.31
C THR A 86 9.29 -32.56 -13.94
N THR A 87 10.38 -31.80 -13.89
CA THR A 87 10.96 -31.31 -12.63
C THR A 87 11.13 -29.80 -12.70
N ILE A 88 10.82 -29.13 -11.60
CA ILE A 88 11.09 -27.73 -11.39
C ILE A 88 12.15 -27.58 -10.31
N GLN A 89 13.21 -26.85 -10.60
CA GLN A 89 14.20 -26.45 -9.60
C GLN A 89 13.87 -25.03 -9.14
N VAL A 90 13.59 -24.86 -7.85
CA VAL A 90 13.19 -23.57 -7.28
C VAL A 90 14.14 -23.15 -6.16
N VAL A 91 14.51 -21.87 -6.17
CA VAL A 91 15.31 -21.24 -5.12
C VAL A 91 14.83 -19.80 -4.96
N GLY A 92 14.95 -19.26 -3.77
CA GLY A 92 14.55 -17.87 -3.58
C GLY A 92 14.68 -17.36 -2.16
N MET A 93 14.21 -16.17 -1.98
CA MET A 93 14.11 -15.51 -0.69
C MET A 93 12.82 -14.71 -0.55
N VAL A 94 12.47 -14.46 0.68
CA VAL A 94 11.44 -13.49 1.06
C VAL A 94 12.11 -12.43 1.91
N GLY A 95 11.87 -11.15 1.57
CA GLY A 95 12.54 -10.09 2.32
C GLY A 95 11.95 -8.70 2.13
N GLY A 96 12.41 -7.81 2.99
CA GLY A 96 12.10 -6.40 2.96
C GLY A 96 12.70 -5.68 1.74
N LYS A 97 12.36 -4.41 1.63
CA LYS A 97 12.79 -3.60 0.48
C LYS A 97 14.31 -3.50 0.36
N ASP A 98 14.99 -3.26 1.51
CA ASP A 98 16.43 -3.02 1.51
C ASP A 98 17.21 -4.31 1.22
N ALA A 99 16.78 -5.46 1.81
CA ALA A 99 17.35 -6.76 1.48
C ALA A 99 17.22 -7.06 -0.03
N ARG A 100 16.07 -6.79 -0.64
CA ARG A 100 15.88 -7.00 -2.08
C ARG A 100 16.68 -6.01 -2.94
N ASN A 101 16.97 -4.82 -2.43
CA ASN A 101 17.78 -3.84 -3.15
C ASN A 101 19.27 -4.21 -3.16
N GLU A 102 19.72 -5.10 -2.28
CA GLU A 102 21.09 -5.65 -2.30
C GLU A 102 21.28 -6.67 -3.43
N LEU A 103 20.17 -7.24 -3.96
CA LEU A 103 20.26 -8.11 -5.12
C LEU A 103 20.84 -7.34 -6.32
N PRO A 104 21.75 -7.96 -7.08
CA PRO A 104 22.35 -7.32 -8.24
C PRO A 104 21.28 -6.79 -9.18
N THR A 105 21.35 -5.52 -9.56
CA THR A 105 20.39 -4.86 -10.44
C THR A 105 21.05 -4.40 -11.74
N TYR A 106 20.29 -4.42 -12.81
CA TYR A 106 20.65 -3.72 -14.02
C TYR A 106 19.67 -2.57 -14.26
N GLY A 107 20.22 -1.35 -14.25
CA GLY A 107 19.45 -0.12 -14.49
C GLY A 107 18.58 0.32 -13.29
N LYS A 108 18.18 1.58 -13.31
CA LYS A 108 17.46 2.25 -12.19
C LYS A 108 16.05 1.71 -11.92
N HIS A 109 15.51 0.85 -12.79
CA HIS A 109 14.09 0.45 -12.75
C HIS A 109 13.85 -1.05 -12.69
N SER A 110 14.86 -1.89 -12.56
CA SER A 110 14.65 -3.33 -12.42
C SER A 110 14.21 -3.67 -11.00
N ALA A 111 12.91 -3.81 -10.79
CA ALA A 111 12.38 -4.26 -9.53
C ALA A 111 12.83 -5.71 -9.26
N GLN A 112 13.53 -5.93 -8.15
CA GLN A 112 14.00 -7.25 -7.72
C GLN A 112 12.95 -7.87 -6.80
N PHE A 113 11.83 -8.26 -7.38
CA PHE A 113 10.78 -8.99 -6.68
C PHE A 113 9.96 -9.85 -7.65
N GLY A 114 9.19 -10.75 -7.08
CA GLY A 114 8.31 -11.66 -7.79
C GLY A 114 8.93 -13.01 -8.06
N VAL A 115 8.23 -13.80 -8.85
CA VAL A 115 8.62 -15.14 -9.26
C VAL A 115 9.09 -15.09 -10.72
N TRP A 116 10.28 -15.59 -10.98
CA TRP A 116 10.85 -15.68 -12.31
C TRP A 116 10.86 -17.12 -12.80
N LEU A 117 10.26 -17.33 -13.95
CA LEU A 117 10.49 -18.56 -14.69
C LEU A 117 11.84 -18.48 -15.41
N ALA A 118 12.58 -19.56 -15.32
CA ALA A 118 13.83 -19.75 -16.03
C ALA A 118 13.79 -21.05 -16.84
N LYS A 119 14.53 -21.08 -17.94
CA LYS A 119 14.84 -22.28 -18.70
C LYS A 119 16.34 -22.36 -18.86
N ASP A 120 16.89 -23.54 -18.61
CA ASP A 120 18.34 -23.75 -18.63
C ASP A 120 19.07 -22.71 -17.76
N HIS A 121 18.49 -22.41 -16.58
CA HIS A 121 18.95 -21.40 -15.60
C HIS A 121 18.95 -19.95 -16.12
N ILE A 122 18.37 -19.67 -17.27
CA ILE A 122 18.24 -18.33 -17.85
C ILE A 122 16.83 -17.80 -17.56
N LYS A 123 16.75 -16.66 -16.88
CA LYS A 123 15.46 -16.00 -16.58
C LYS A 123 14.75 -15.58 -17.86
N VAL A 124 13.48 -15.96 -17.98
CA VAL A 124 12.64 -15.70 -19.15
C VAL A 124 11.61 -14.62 -18.86
N GLU A 125 10.64 -14.94 -18.02
CA GLU A 125 9.53 -14.03 -17.69
C GLU A 125 9.09 -14.18 -16.23
N ARG A 126 8.28 -13.25 -15.76
CA ARG A 126 7.67 -13.31 -14.43
C ARG A 126 6.38 -14.10 -14.44
N LEU A 127 6.18 -14.84 -13.35
CA LEU A 127 4.95 -15.57 -13.03
C LEU A 127 4.46 -15.15 -11.64
N ASN A 128 4.13 -13.86 -11.48
CA ASN A 128 3.66 -13.35 -10.19
C ASN A 128 2.27 -13.87 -9.82
N GLU A 129 1.50 -14.33 -10.81
CA GLU A 129 0.18 -14.94 -10.65
C GLU A 129 0.25 -16.26 -9.86
N ALA A 130 1.42 -16.90 -9.81
CA ALA A 130 1.65 -18.08 -8.96
C ALA A 130 1.55 -17.76 -7.46
N ILE A 131 1.66 -16.50 -7.06
CA ILE A 131 1.40 -16.05 -5.70
C ILE A 131 0.01 -15.40 -5.69
N SER A 132 -0.97 -16.16 -5.27
CA SER A 132 -2.33 -15.64 -5.07
C SER A 132 -2.36 -14.77 -3.83
N HIS A 133 -2.87 -13.58 -3.95
CA HIS A 133 -3.37 -12.61 -2.97
C HIS A 133 -2.50 -11.39 -2.67
N ASP A 134 -3.16 -10.25 -2.68
CA ASP A 134 -2.86 -8.97 -2.02
C ASP A 134 -1.45 -8.36 -2.19
N ASN A 135 -0.84 -8.49 -3.39
CA ASN A 135 0.50 -7.93 -3.65
C ASN A 135 1.63 -8.51 -2.76
N GLU A 136 1.43 -9.67 -2.14
CA GLU A 136 2.46 -10.33 -1.34
C GLU A 136 3.70 -10.69 -2.16
N PHE A 137 3.54 -10.93 -3.46
CA PHE A 137 4.66 -11.16 -4.40
C PHE A 137 5.72 -10.05 -4.37
N LEU A 138 5.38 -8.85 -3.88
CA LEU A 138 6.35 -7.77 -3.70
C LEU A 138 7.45 -8.08 -2.68
N HIS A 139 7.23 -9.07 -1.82
CA HIS A 139 8.21 -9.51 -0.83
C HIS A 139 9.03 -10.70 -1.29
N PHE A 140 8.60 -11.37 -2.36
CA PHE A 140 9.21 -12.57 -2.89
C PHE A 140 10.26 -12.23 -3.93
N PHE A 141 11.33 -12.99 -3.94
CA PHE A 141 12.24 -13.12 -5.06
C PHE A 141 12.57 -14.59 -5.23
N PHE A 142 11.94 -15.23 -6.21
CA PHE A 142 12.11 -16.64 -6.51
C PHE A 142 12.47 -16.85 -7.97
N ILE A 143 13.27 -17.86 -8.23
CA ILE A 143 13.58 -18.33 -9.57
C ILE A 143 13.22 -19.81 -9.65
N ALA A 144 12.36 -20.13 -10.61
CA ALA A 144 11.94 -21.48 -10.91
C ALA A 144 12.50 -21.88 -12.27
N ASN A 145 13.50 -22.75 -12.28
CA ASN A 145 14.07 -23.32 -13.50
C ASN A 145 13.22 -24.50 -13.95
N CYS A 146 12.63 -24.36 -15.13
CA CYS A 146 11.69 -25.31 -15.70
C CYS A 146 12.23 -25.72 -17.09
N PRO A 147 12.97 -26.83 -17.20
CA PRO A 147 13.63 -27.23 -18.43
C PRO A 147 12.64 -27.55 -19.55
N ASP A 148 11.44 -27.99 -19.25
CA ASP A 148 10.45 -28.46 -20.22
C ASP A 148 9.47 -27.40 -20.71
N ILE A 149 9.62 -26.13 -20.29
CA ILE A 149 8.81 -25.04 -20.86
C ILE A 149 9.24 -24.74 -22.30
N GLU A 150 8.26 -24.45 -23.15
CA GLU A 150 8.49 -24.01 -24.51
C GLU A 150 8.66 -22.49 -24.58
N LEU A 151 9.70 -22.03 -25.25
CA LEU A 151 9.95 -20.60 -25.43
C LEU A 151 9.54 -20.11 -26.83
N SER A 152 9.19 -18.82 -26.89
CA SER A 152 9.06 -18.10 -28.16
C SER A 152 10.40 -18.09 -28.94
N ALA A 153 10.36 -17.81 -30.24
CA ALA A 153 11.53 -17.82 -31.07
C ALA A 153 12.66 -16.87 -30.60
N ASN A 154 12.29 -15.76 -29.95
CA ASN A 154 13.22 -14.80 -29.35
C ASN A 154 13.61 -15.14 -27.90
N ARG A 155 13.11 -16.25 -27.35
CA ARG A 155 13.35 -16.72 -25.97
C ARG A 155 12.97 -15.75 -24.84
N GLU A 156 12.12 -14.77 -25.12
CA GLU A 156 11.72 -13.77 -24.13
C GLU A 156 10.44 -14.11 -23.36
N LYS A 157 9.67 -15.08 -23.87
CA LYS A 157 8.38 -15.49 -23.28
C LYS A 157 8.16 -16.98 -23.43
N VAL A 158 7.35 -17.52 -22.52
CA VAL A 158 6.81 -18.88 -22.67
C VAL A 158 5.78 -18.88 -23.80
N ARG A 159 5.92 -19.83 -24.73
CA ARG A 159 5.12 -19.90 -25.95
C ARG A 159 3.71 -20.46 -25.71
N ASN A 160 3.61 -21.56 -25.00
CA ASN A 160 2.37 -22.35 -24.89
C ASN A 160 1.92 -22.45 -23.43
N LYS A 161 1.35 -21.38 -22.91
CA LYS A 161 0.86 -21.32 -21.53
C LYS A 161 -0.40 -22.19 -21.28
N SER A 162 -1.04 -22.66 -22.34
CA SER A 162 -2.18 -23.59 -22.25
C SER A 162 -1.77 -25.06 -22.32
N SER A 163 -0.48 -25.36 -22.46
CA SER A 163 -0.02 -26.74 -22.44
C SER A 163 -0.25 -27.42 -21.09
N PRO A 164 -0.59 -28.71 -21.05
CA PRO A 164 -0.76 -29.44 -19.79
C PRO A 164 0.49 -29.38 -18.89
N VAL A 165 1.69 -29.39 -19.50
CA VAL A 165 2.97 -29.27 -18.79
C VAL A 165 3.11 -27.91 -18.12
N TYR A 166 2.83 -26.81 -18.83
CA TYR A 166 2.92 -25.47 -18.25
C TYR A 166 1.90 -25.28 -17.11
N GLN A 167 0.65 -25.72 -17.28
CA GLN A 167 -0.38 -25.61 -16.27
C GLN A 167 0.00 -26.39 -14.99
N ALA A 168 0.50 -27.61 -15.16
CA ALA A 168 0.97 -28.41 -14.03
C ALA A 168 2.18 -27.78 -13.31
N ILE A 169 3.10 -27.15 -14.06
CA ILE A 169 4.21 -26.37 -13.50
C ILE A 169 3.69 -25.19 -12.67
N GLU A 170 2.76 -24.42 -13.23
CA GLU A 170 2.15 -23.26 -12.57
C GLU A 170 1.43 -23.66 -11.27
N GLU A 171 0.67 -24.75 -11.30
CA GLU A 171 -0.05 -25.27 -10.15
C GLU A 171 0.90 -25.73 -9.02
N GLU A 172 1.92 -26.55 -9.35
CA GLU A 172 2.88 -27.03 -8.35
C GLU A 172 3.70 -25.89 -7.76
N LEU A 173 4.10 -24.93 -8.61
CA LEU A 173 4.82 -23.74 -8.15
C LEU A 173 3.94 -22.88 -7.24
N SER A 174 2.68 -22.67 -7.59
CA SER A 174 1.70 -21.96 -6.74
C SER A 174 1.50 -22.67 -5.40
N HIS A 175 1.42 -23.99 -5.41
CA HIS A 175 1.33 -24.78 -4.19
C HIS A 175 2.58 -24.62 -3.29
N TYR A 176 3.77 -24.67 -3.88
CA TYR A 176 5.02 -24.44 -3.15
C TYR A 176 5.08 -23.03 -2.56
N LEU A 177 4.77 -22.00 -3.36
CA LEU A 177 4.81 -20.61 -2.91
C LEU A 177 3.75 -20.29 -1.86
N SER A 178 2.59 -20.96 -1.90
CA SER A 178 1.57 -20.88 -0.84
C SER A 178 2.08 -21.41 0.51
N LYS A 179 2.93 -22.44 0.49
CA LYS A 179 3.61 -22.92 1.70
C LYS A 179 4.60 -21.89 2.24
N VAL A 180 5.35 -21.23 1.34
CA VAL A 180 6.24 -20.13 1.70
C VAL A 180 5.46 -18.95 2.29
N ALA A 181 4.34 -18.55 1.67
CA ALA A 181 3.46 -17.50 2.18
C ALA A 181 2.81 -17.85 3.54
N SER A 182 2.67 -19.14 3.83
CA SER A 182 2.14 -19.64 5.11
C SER A 182 3.19 -19.81 6.19
N ASP A 183 4.46 -19.57 5.88
CA ASP A 183 5.56 -19.67 6.83
C ASP A 183 5.34 -18.74 8.04
N PRO A 184 5.42 -19.22 9.28
CA PRO A 184 5.24 -18.39 10.47
C PRO A 184 6.16 -17.17 10.51
N TRP A 185 7.40 -17.31 10.03
CA TRP A 185 8.34 -16.20 9.95
C TRP A 185 7.83 -15.10 8.99
N PHE A 186 7.34 -15.48 7.81
CA PHE A 186 6.81 -14.50 6.84
C PHE A 186 5.59 -13.76 7.40
N LYS A 187 4.68 -14.45 8.07
CA LYS A 187 3.56 -13.81 8.77
C LYS A 187 4.02 -12.85 9.86
N GLY A 188 5.02 -13.25 10.63
CA GLY A 188 5.66 -12.39 11.64
C GLY A 188 6.29 -11.13 11.03
N TYR A 189 7.00 -11.29 9.92
CA TYR A 189 7.56 -10.17 9.15
C TYR A 189 6.48 -9.20 8.66
N LEU A 190 5.38 -9.70 8.07
CA LEU A 190 4.27 -8.85 7.61
C LEU A 190 3.62 -8.08 8.77
N GLU A 191 3.46 -8.72 9.93
CA GLU A 191 2.92 -8.06 11.11
C GLU A 191 3.87 -6.98 11.64
N GLN A 192 5.17 -7.24 11.68
CA GLN A 192 6.16 -6.22 12.06
C GLN A 192 6.15 -5.04 11.10
N ARG A 193 6.07 -5.30 9.79
CA ARG A 193 5.92 -4.25 8.78
C ARG A 193 4.66 -3.42 8.99
N ARG A 194 3.54 -4.07 9.31
CA ARG A 194 2.27 -3.39 9.62
C ARG A 194 2.42 -2.49 10.83
N ARG A 195 3.01 -2.98 11.92
CA ARG A 195 3.27 -2.20 13.14
C ARG A 195 4.18 -1.01 12.88
N ALA A 196 5.28 -1.22 12.16
CA ALA A 196 6.19 -0.16 11.77
C ALA A 196 5.49 0.92 10.91
N LYS A 197 4.61 0.52 9.98
CA LYS A 197 3.81 1.47 9.19
C LYS A 197 2.86 2.30 10.07
N LEU A 198 2.21 1.67 11.05
CA LEU A 198 1.32 2.37 11.99
C LEU A 198 2.10 3.33 12.88
N SER A 199 3.26 2.91 13.42
CA SER A 199 4.14 3.78 14.20
C SER A 199 4.58 5.01 13.42
N ARG A 200 5.03 4.83 12.18
CA ARG A 200 5.43 5.95 11.30
C ARG A 200 4.28 6.91 11.00
N ARG A 201 3.05 6.39 10.83
CA ARG A 201 1.87 7.24 10.67
C ARG A 201 1.61 8.07 11.93
N ALA A 202 1.69 7.43 13.10
CA ALA A 202 1.53 8.14 14.37
C ALA A 202 2.60 9.23 14.57
N GLU A 203 3.87 8.92 14.26
CA GLU A 203 4.96 9.90 14.30
C GLU A 203 4.72 11.07 13.32
N SER A 204 4.31 10.77 12.09
CA SER A 204 4.00 11.80 11.09
C SER A 204 2.82 12.69 11.52
N GLN A 205 1.80 12.11 12.15
CA GLN A 205 0.68 12.87 12.71
C GLN A 205 1.16 13.75 13.86
N ARG A 206 1.99 13.20 14.75
CA ARG A 206 2.57 13.96 15.88
C ARG A 206 3.40 15.14 15.39
N SER A 207 4.32 14.92 14.44
CA SER A 207 5.12 16.00 13.84
C SER A 207 4.24 17.06 13.17
N SER A 208 3.17 16.65 12.49
CA SER A 208 2.22 17.60 11.88
C SER A 208 1.49 18.45 12.93
N VAL A 209 1.19 17.88 14.09
CA VAL A 209 0.59 18.62 15.22
C VAL A 209 1.60 19.59 15.82
N GLU A 210 2.83 19.13 16.07
CA GLU A 210 3.92 19.95 16.61
C GLU A 210 4.26 21.13 15.66
N GLU A 211 4.36 20.89 14.35
CA GLU A 211 4.55 21.96 13.34
C GLU A 211 3.38 22.94 13.26
N ARG A 212 2.17 22.50 13.59
CA ARG A 212 0.99 23.38 13.69
C ARG A 212 1.02 24.20 14.97
N GLU A 213 1.40 23.59 16.10
CA GLU A 213 1.55 24.30 17.37
C GLU A 213 2.61 25.40 17.28
N GLU A 214 3.75 25.14 16.61
CA GLU A 214 4.75 26.17 16.33
C GLU A 214 4.19 27.29 15.45
N ARG A 215 3.41 26.96 14.41
CA ARG A 215 2.75 27.97 13.55
C ARG A 215 1.61 28.72 14.26
N ILE A 216 0.92 28.06 15.20
CA ILE A 216 -0.16 28.63 16.00
C ILE A 216 0.40 29.47 17.16
N GLY A 217 1.58 29.15 17.69
CA GLY A 217 2.27 29.99 18.69
C GLY A 217 2.55 31.41 18.21
N GLU A 218 2.59 31.63 16.90
CA GLU A 218 2.66 32.96 16.27
C GLU A 218 1.27 33.56 15.91
N ARG A 219 0.17 32.76 15.96
CA ARG A 219 -1.18 33.21 15.62
C ARG A 219 -2.20 32.54 16.56
N GLU A 220 -2.72 33.29 17.48
CA GLU A 220 -3.64 32.94 18.57
C GLU A 220 -4.96 32.21 18.20
N ARG A 221 -5.04 31.37 17.16
CA ARG A 221 -6.33 30.74 16.83
C ARG A 221 -6.17 29.29 16.36
N PHE A 222 -6.79 28.38 17.09
CA PHE A 222 -7.05 27.04 16.64
C PHE A 222 -7.76 27.06 15.27
N SER A 223 -7.25 26.31 14.31
CA SER A 223 -7.83 26.20 12.96
C SER A 223 -7.80 24.74 12.51
N PRO A 224 -8.89 23.99 12.67
CA PRO A 224 -8.99 22.62 12.21
C PRO A 224 -8.86 22.53 10.70
N SER A 225 -8.40 21.39 10.21
CA SER A 225 -8.23 21.08 8.78
C SER A 225 -9.12 19.92 8.31
N ASN A 226 -9.76 19.23 9.24
CA ASN A 226 -10.64 18.10 8.98
C ASN A 226 -11.70 17.97 10.07
N GLU A 227 -12.66 17.07 9.87
CA GLU A 227 -13.80 16.83 10.75
C GLU A 227 -13.38 16.39 12.14
N PHE A 228 -12.40 15.48 12.25
CA PHE A 228 -11.91 15.03 13.54
C PHE A 228 -11.31 16.18 14.38
N GLU A 229 -10.59 17.09 13.73
CA GLU A 229 -10.05 18.28 14.41
C GLU A 229 -11.18 19.25 14.83
N VAL A 230 -12.33 19.24 14.15
CA VAL A 230 -13.52 20.00 14.60
C VAL A 230 -14.06 19.42 15.91
N VAL A 231 -14.09 18.10 16.05
CA VAL A 231 -14.45 17.42 17.31
C VAL A 231 -13.50 17.85 18.43
N LEU A 232 -12.18 17.83 18.17
CA LEU A 232 -11.18 18.27 19.15
C LEU A 232 -11.35 19.75 19.51
N GLY A 233 -11.69 20.60 18.52
CA GLY A 233 -12.00 22.01 18.75
C GLY A 233 -13.23 22.20 19.65
N LEU A 234 -14.27 21.40 19.43
CA LEU A 234 -15.46 21.43 20.25
C LEU A 234 -15.15 21.08 21.72
N GLU A 235 -14.40 20.00 21.94
CA GLU A 235 -13.94 19.57 23.26
C GLU A 235 -13.05 20.62 23.94
N ARG A 236 -12.16 21.26 23.17
CA ARG A 236 -11.34 22.34 23.68
C ARG A 236 -12.18 23.53 24.08
N SER A 237 -13.15 23.95 23.27
CA SER A 237 -14.06 25.06 23.62
C SER A 237 -14.83 24.80 24.88
N ASN A 238 -15.28 23.55 25.10
CA ASN A 238 -15.94 23.17 26.36
C ASN A 238 -15.03 23.36 27.57
N ARG A 239 -13.76 22.95 27.49
CA ARG A 239 -12.77 23.14 28.56
C ARG A 239 -12.45 24.61 28.82
N GLU A 240 -12.54 25.46 27.83
CA GLU A 240 -12.38 26.91 27.94
C GLU A 240 -13.66 27.62 28.43
N GLY A 241 -14.73 26.85 28.69
CA GLY A 241 -15.96 27.34 29.32
C GLY A 241 -17.00 27.85 28.33
N ALA A 242 -16.98 27.39 27.08
CA ALA A 242 -18.01 27.77 26.12
C ALA A 242 -19.40 27.31 26.55
N ASP A 243 -20.40 28.21 26.48
CA ASP A 243 -21.79 27.98 26.83
C ASP A 243 -22.69 28.09 25.58
N PRO A 244 -23.58 27.12 25.32
CA PRO A 244 -23.76 25.88 26.10
C PRO A 244 -22.65 24.84 25.83
N GLU A 245 -22.33 24.02 26.83
CA GLU A 245 -21.45 22.87 26.67
C GLU A 245 -22.07 21.86 25.68
N ILE A 246 -21.28 21.38 24.71
CA ILE A 246 -21.69 20.38 23.73
C ILE A 246 -20.67 19.23 23.75
N VAL A 247 -21.08 18.11 24.31
CA VAL A 247 -20.24 16.92 24.50
C VAL A 247 -20.51 15.90 23.41
N VAL A 248 -19.47 15.41 22.75
CA VAL A 248 -19.58 14.31 21.78
C VAL A 248 -19.60 12.99 22.55
N GLU A 249 -20.74 12.30 22.54
CA GLU A 249 -20.93 11.01 23.23
C GLU A 249 -20.49 9.84 22.36
N ASP A 250 -20.71 9.95 21.05
CA ASP A 250 -20.31 8.94 20.06
C ASP A 250 -19.95 9.63 18.75
N TYR A 251 -18.95 9.09 18.04
CA TYR A 251 -18.50 9.62 16.76
C TYR A 251 -18.08 8.51 15.81
N ASP A 252 -18.85 8.32 14.76
CA ASP A 252 -18.61 7.39 13.66
C ASP A 252 -18.85 8.08 12.31
N PRO A 253 -17.79 8.57 11.64
CA PRO A 253 -17.92 9.32 10.38
C PRO A 253 -18.39 8.47 9.19
N GLU A 254 -18.40 7.14 9.31
CA GLU A 254 -18.91 6.23 8.25
C GLU A 254 -20.40 5.96 8.38
N SER A 255 -21.02 6.42 9.48
CA SER A 255 -22.47 6.28 9.73
C SER A 255 -23.27 7.37 9.01
N GLU A 256 -24.57 7.12 8.80
CA GLU A 256 -25.52 8.13 8.28
C GLU A 256 -25.64 9.35 9.20
N VAL A 257 -25.49 9.13 10.51
CA VAL A 257 -25.40 10.15 11.55
C VAL A 257 -24.01 10.07 12.15
N ASP A 258 -23.16 11.07 11.89
CA ASP A 258 -21.75 11.05 12.27
C ASP A 258 -21.50 11.02 13.76
N ALA A 259 -22.40 11.62 14.54
CA ALA A 259 -22.21 11.75 15.97
C ALA A 259 -23.52 11.84 16.77
N LEU A 260 -23.45 11.38 18.01
CA LEU A 260 -24.40 11.73 19.05
C LEU A 260 -23.79 12.80 19.94
N VAL A 261 -24.40 13.98 20.00
CA VAL A 261 -23.92 15.07 20.84
C VAL A 261 -24.91 15.37 21.96
N ARG A 262 -24.38 15.55 23.15
CA ARG A 262 -25.18 15.97 24.33
C ARG A 262 -25.09 17.48 24.50
N GLN A 263 -26.23 18.10 24.71
CA GLN A 263 -26.34 19.50 25.16
C GLN A 263 -27.32 19.59 26.31
N GLY A 264 -26.84 19.90 27.48
CA GLY A 264 -27.64 19.79 28.70
C GLY A 264 -28.08 18.34 28.96
N ASN A 265 -29.39 18.11 29.09
CA ASN A 265 -29.95 16.77 29.32
C ASN A 265 -30.40 16.05 28.01
N ALA A 266 -30.29 16.68 26.87
CA ALA A 266 -30.75 16.13 25.60
C ALA A 266 -29.59 15.61 24.74
N ILE A 267 -29.83 14.50 24.04
CA ILE A 267 -28.93 13.93 23.05
C ILE A 267 -29.52 14.22 21.67
N TYR A 268 -28.68 14.66 20.75
CA TYR A 268 -29.04 15.06 19.41
C TYR A 268 -28.26 14.22 18.40
N ALA A 269 -28.96 13.72 17.38
CA ALA A 269 -28.34 13.15 16.21
C ALA A 269 -27.65 14.27 15.41
N SER A 270 -26.37 14.13 15.18
CA SER A 270 -25.56 15.22 14.66
C SER A 270 -24.65 14.79 13.52
N SER A 271 -24.41 15.71 12.60
CA SER A 271 -23.39 15.57 11.58
C SER A 271 -22.24 16.53 11.86
N ILE A 272 -21.00 16.07 11.72
CA ILE A 272 -19.80 16.87 12.01
C ILE A 272 -18.97 17.03 10.76
N HIS A 273 -18.70 18.27 10.35
CA HIS A 273 -17.95 18.57 9.13
C HIS A 273 -16.96 19.72 9.34
N HIS A 274 -15.93 19.79 8.51
CA HIS A 274 -15.04 20.93 8.51
C HIS A 274 -15.77 22.19 8.01
N ARG A 275 -16.57 22.07 6.95
CA ARG A 275 -17.44 23.15 6.43
C ARG A 275 -18.88 22.66 6.37
N LEU A 276 -19.84 23.54 6.55
CA LEU A 276 -21.26 23.20 6.36
C LEU A 276 -21.54 22.67 4.95
N THR A 277 -20.89 23.21 3.93
CA THR A 277 -21.00 22.74 2.54
C THR A 277 -20.61 21.29 2.37
N ASP A 278 -19.66 20.78 3.18
CA ASP A 278 -19.17 19.39 3.10
C ASP A 278 -20.29 18.38 3.43
N HIS A 279 -21.29 18.76 4.25
CA HIS A 279 -22.47 17.95 4.51
C HIS A 279 -23.26 17.64 3.24
N PHE A 280 -23.44 18.65 2.40
CA PHE A 280 -24.18 18.54 1.15
C PHE A 280 -23.36 17.86 0.05
N GLU A 281 -22.05 18.07 0.03
CA GLU A 281 -21.11 17.37 -0.85
C GLU A 281 -21.04 15.86 -0.54
N ALA A 282 -21.20 15.49 0.73
CA ALA A 282 -21.26 14.10 1.19
C ALA A 282 -22.63 13.43 0.97
N ASP A 283 -23.60 14.17 0.43
CA ASP A 283 -24.96 13.68 0.08
C ASP A 283 -25.73 13.07 1.28
N LYS A 284 -25.51 13.60 2.51
CA LYS A 284 -26.11 13.07 3.73
C LYS A 284 -27.55 13.57 3.96
N PRO A 285 -28.45 12.69 4.46
CA PRO A 285 -29.85 13.04 4.68
C PRO A 285 -30.05 14.04 5.83
N LEU A 286 -30.90 15.03 5.63
CA LEU A 286 -31.24 16.01 6.66
C LEU A 286 -32.36 15.55 7.61
N GLU A 287 -33.12 14.54 7.21
CA GLU A 287 -34.28 14.05 7.96
C GLU A 287 -33.88 13.45 9.33
N SER A 288 -32.72 12.82 9.41
CA SER A 288 -32.19 12.15 10.61
C SER A 288 -31.31 13.04 11.47
N VAL A 289 -30.96 14.26 11.04
CA VAL A 289 -29.99 15.12 11.70
C VAL A 289 -30.68 16.26 12.45
N ASP A 290 -30.39 16.41 13.74
CA ASP A 290 -30.90 17.50 14.58
C ASP A 290 -29.95 18.68 14.66
N LYS A 291 -28.63 18.41 14.51
CA LYS A 291 -27.58 19.44 14.54
C LYS A 291 -26.53 19.16 13.47
N ILE A 292 -25.99 20.22 12.88
CA ILE A 292 -24.76 20.15 12.09
C ILE A 292 -23.70 20.98 12.80
N VAL A 293 -22.63 20.32 13.19
CA VAL A 293 -21.46 20.94 13.84
C VAL A 293 -20.40 21.15 12.76
N CYS A 294 -19.95 22.39 12.59
CA CYS A 294 -18.94 22.69 11.58
C CYS A 294 -17.96 23.77 12.09
N TRP A 295 -16.76 23.82 11.52
CA TRP A 295 -15.82 24.89 11.79
C TRP A 295 -16.22 26.19 11.12
N SER A 296 -16.65 26.10 9.85
CA SER A 296 -17.10 27.24 9.06
C SER A 296 -18.31 26.87 8.20
N TYR A 297 -19.00 27.88 7.67
CA TYR A 297 -20.14 27.62 6.77
C TYR A 297 -19.73 27.28 5.35
N GLY A 298 -18.47 27.50 4.97
CA GLY A 298 -17.98 27.22 3.61
C GLY A 298 -18.38 28.28 2.61
N ASP A 299 -18.61 27.84 1.35
CA ASP A 299 -18.93 28.73 0.24
C ASP A 299 -20.38 29.19 0.30
N ARG A 300 -20.59 30.50 0.38
CA ARG A 300 -21.92 31.11 0.41
C ARG A 300 -22.68 31.01 -0.90
N ASP A 301 -21.98 31.00 -2.03
CA ASP A 301 -22.60 30.85 -3.33
C ASP A 301 -23.20 29.45 -3.48
N HIS A 302 -22.49 28.42 -2.99
CA HIS A 302 -23.01 27.06 -2.94
C HIS A 302 -24.25 26.94 -2.03
N LEU A 303 -24.25 27.56 -0.85
CA LEU A 303 -25.44 27.57 0.03
C LEU A 303 -26.62 28.27 -0.63
N SER A 304 -26.39 29.37 -1.34
CA SER A 304 -27.44 30.10 -2.10
C SER A 304 -27.98 29.29 -3.28
N GLU A 305 -27.14 28.44 -3.89
CA GLU A 305 -27.60 27.52 -4.95
C GLU A 305 -28.49 26.42 -4.36
N LEU A 306 -28.15 25.88 -3.18
CA LEU A 306 -28.99 24.92 -2.46
C LEU A 306 -30.35 25.52 -2.08
N GLU A 307 -30.42 26.77 -1.63
CA GLU A 307 -31.67 27.46 -1.33
C GLU A 307 -32.56 27.63 -2.61
N ARG A 308 -31.91 27.80 -3.76
CA ARG A 308 -32.62 28.00 -5.04
C ARG A 308 -33.12 26.69 -5.66
N HIS A 309 -32.35 25.63 -5.52
CA HIS A 309 -32.60 24.34 -6.18
C HIS A 309 -33.18 23.27 -5.28
N GLY A 310 -33.12 23.49 -3.96
CA GLY A 310 -33.52 22.50 -2.96
C GLY A 310 -32.45 21.43 -2.73
N TYR A 311 -32.74 20.52 -1.83
CA TYR A 311 -31.89 19.38 -1.50
C TYR A 311 -32.77 18.13 -1.35
N HIS A 312 -32.41 17.01 -2.01
CA HIS A 312 -33.19 15.76 -2.01
C HIS A 312 -34.70 15.95 -2.25
N GLY A 313 -35.06 16.89 -3.11
CA GLY A 313 -36.47 17.19 -3.47
C GLY A 313 -37.23 18.00 -2.41
N GLY A 314 -36.57 18.42 -1.33
CA GLY A 314 -37.12 19.35 -0.34
C GLY A 314 -36.58 20.76 -0.50
N GLU A 315 -37.33 21.72 0.02
CA GLU A 315 -36.89 23.12 0.13
C GLU A 315 -35.96 23.30 1.32
N ILE A 316 -34.90 24.07 1.14
CA ILE A 316 -33.90 24.36 2.18
C ILE A 316 -33.70 25.87 2.30
N SER A 317 -33.53 26.35 3.53
CA SER A 317 -33.14 27.73 3.80
C SER A 317 -32.19 27.83 4.99
N PHE A 318 -31.27 28.79 4.90
CA PHE A 318 -30.22 29.00 5.90
C PHE A 318 -30.40 30.37 6.57
N ASP A 319 -30.54 30.36 7.88
CA ASP A 319 -30.37 31.54 8.73
C ASP A 319 -29.02 31.40 9.47
N LEU A 320 -27.96 31.86 8.82
CA LEU A 320 -26.60 31.72 9.32
C LEU A 320 -26.32 32.63 10.55
N ASP A 321 -27.11 33.68 10.74
CA ASP A 321 -26.96 34.60 11.85
C ASP A 321 -27.50 34.00 13.15
N THR A 322 -28.62 33.26 13.06
CA THR A 322 -29.20 32.53 14.20
C THR A 322 -28.72 31.08 14.29
N GLY A 323 -27.87 30.62 13.35
CA GLY A 323 -27.38 29.24 13.34
C GLY A 323 -28.50 28.22 13.09
N ARG A 324 -29.38 28.47 12.14
CA ARG A 324 -30.52 27.61 11.82
C ARG A 324 -30.57 27.26 10.35
N LEU A 325 -30.82 25.97 10.10
CA LEU A 325 -31.20 25.46 8.80
C LEU A 325 -32.64 24.96 8.88
N THR A 326 -33.47 25.36 7.95
CA THR A 326 -34.85 24.86 7.80
C THR A 326 -34.91 24.00 6.54
N TYR A 327 -35.40 22.77 6.69
CA TYR A 327 -35.61 21.82 5.61
C TYR A 327 -37.08 21.40 5.56
N GLU A 328 -37.69 21.41 4.38
CA GLU A 328 -39.08 21.07 4.19
C GLU A 328 -39.25 20.09 3.03
N ASN A 329 -39.53 18.83 3.39
CA ASN A 329 -39.82 17.76 2.45
C ASN A 329 -41.04 16.99 3.00
N GLY A 330 -42.25 17.50 2.70
CA GLY A 330 -43.48 16.99 3.31
C GLY A 330 -43.69 17.40 4.77
N HIS A 331 -42.62 17.49 5.54
CA HIS A 331 -42.59 17.99 6.92
C HIS A 331 -41.49 19.02 7.10
N ARG A 332 -41.80 20.06 7.89
CA ARG A 332 -40.81 21.08 8.20
C ARG A 332 -39.94 20.65 9.36
N LYS A 333 -38.63 20.64 9.16
CA LYS A 333 -37.59 20.34 10.16
C LYS A 333 -36.67 21.53 10.35
N ASN A 334 -36.37 21.87 11.59
CA ASN A 334 -35.36 22.87 11.94
C ASN A 334 -34.13 22.15 12.48
N ILE A 335 -32.97 22.41 11.87
CA ILE A 335 -31.68 21.83 12.22
C ILE A 335 -30.82 22.95 12.80
N HIS A 336 -30.20 22.71 13.95
CA HIS A 336 -29.31 23.70 14.56
C HIS A 336 -27.90 23.60 13.96
N LEU A 337 -27.38 24.74 13.51
CA LEU A 337 -26.02 24.89 13.03
C LEU A 337 -25.13 25.37 14.17
N VAL A 338 -24.13 24.58 14.52
CA VAL A 338 -23.13 24.91 15.54
C VAL A 338 -21.81 25.23 14.86
N ARG A 339 -21.45 26.51 14.81
CA ARG A 339 -20.16 26.92 14.25
C ARG A 339 -19.11 26.96 15.38
N VAL A 340 -18.24 25.96 15.40
CA VAL A 340 -17.25 25.77 16.47
C VAL A 340 -16.29 26.97 16.58
N ARG A 341 -15.97 27.63 15.47
CA ARG A 341 -15.14 28.83 15.44
C ARG A 341 -15.68 29.97 16.32
N ASP A 342 -16.99 30.07 16.48
CA ASP A 342 -17.61 31.14 17.28
C ASP A 342 -17.57 30.89 18.81
N ARG A 343 -17.05 29.73 19.18
CA ARG A 343 -16.94 29.31 20.57
C ARG A 343 -15.58 29.63 21.18
N PHE A 344 -14.65 30.19 20.38
CA PHE A 344 -13.35 30.72 20.81
C PHE A 344 -13.40 32.25 20.73
#